data_fc56d2a306d2a948488095332163513d
#
_entry.id   fc56d2a306d2a948488095332163513d
#
_cell.length_a   1.000
_cell.length_b   1.000
_cell.length_c   1.000
_cell.angle_alpha   90.00
_cell.angle_beta   90.00
_cell.angle_gamma   90.00
#
_symmetry.space_group_name_H-M   'P 1'
#
loop_
_entity.id
_entity.type
_entity.pdbx_description
1 polymer ?
#
loop_
_entity_poly.entity_id
_entity_poly.type
_entity_poly.pdbx_seq_one_letter_code
_entity_poly.pdbx_strand_id
1 'polypeptide(L)'
;MHEPLQLREAPKPATLVVVRFGRGTLADENLRQSCEVSLARWGLHGFSVFDLPSGDYRRLARLVPLLVDRRWVLEAAGSDLLGDGFPLLPTREHPHWTVVLAEPTTAQFARVRRHFSEPKENPVWAGTGRR
;
A
#
# COMPACT_ATOMS: atom_id res chain seq x y z
N MET A 1 5.71 -0.39 23.23
CA MET A 1 5.87 -1.81 22.84
C MET A 1 4.89 -2.12 21.72
N HIS A 2 5.34 -2.88 20.76
CA HIS A 2 4.55 -3.24 19.59
C HIS A 2 4.24 -4.74 19.59
N GLU A 3 3.25 -5.11 18.76
CA GLU A 3 2.93 -6.53 18.58
C GLU A 3 4.08 -7.23 17.85
N PRO A 4 4.32 -8.52 18.12
CA PRO A 4 5.25 -9.29 17.31
C PRO A 4 4.80 -9.30 15.85
N LEU A 5 5.74 -9.05 14.94
CA LEU A 5 5.44 -9.07 13.53
C LEU A 5 5.25 -10.53 13.08
N GLN A 6 4.07 -10.82 12.56
CA GLN A 6 3.76 -12.13 12.00
C GLN A 6 3.49 -11.97 10.51
N LEU A 7 4.18 -12.79 9.72
CA LEU A 7 4.01 -12.77 8.27
C LEU A 7 3.20 -13.98 7.85
N ARG A 8 2.23 -13.77 6.97
CA ARG A 8 1.46 -14.86 6.40
C ARG A 8 2.19 -15.45 5.20
N GLU A 9 1.79 -16.64 4.80
CA GLU A 9 2.24 -17.18 3.52
C GLU A 9 1.67 -16.35 2.38
N ALA A 10 2.48 -16.08 1.38
CA ALA A 10 2.10 -15.21 0.28
C ALA A 10 2.99 -15.46 -0.94
N PRO A 11 2.54 -15.02 -2.13
CA PRO A 11 3.38 -15.07 -3.33
C PRO A 11 4.65 -14.26 -3.15
N LYS A 12 5.62 -14.46 -4.01
CA LYS A 12 6.83 -13.64 -4.00
C LYS A 12 6.47 -12.20 -4.34
N PRO A 13 6.89 -11.23 -3.51
CA PRO A 13 6.49 -9.83 -3.72
C PRO A 13 6.94 -9.26 -5.07
N ALA A 14 8.01 -9.79 -5.66
CA ALA A 14 8.45 -9.34 -6.99
C ALA A 14 7.45 -9.61 -8.09
N THR A 15 6.48 -10.50 -7.88
CA THR A 15 5.47 -10.84 -8.89
C THR A 15 4.20 -10.01 -8.78
N LEU A 16 4.12 -9.13 -7.79
CA LEU A 16 2.89 -8.41 -7.47
C LEU A 16 2.81 -7.06 -8.14
N VAL A 17 1.56 -6.63 -8.39
CA VAL A 17 1.23 -5.21 -8.52
C VAL A 17 0.51 -4.84 -7.24
N VAL A 18 0.92 -3.76 -6.61
CA VAL A 18 0.31 -3.31 -5.36
C VAL A 18 -0.39 -1.97 -5.56
N VAL A 19 -1.43 -1.74 -4.77
CA VAL A 19 -2.30 -0.57 -4.88
C VAL A 19 -2.33 0.17 -3.55
N ARG A 20 -2.18 1.48 -3.62
CA ARG A 20 -2.40 2.39 -2.50
C ARG A 20 -3.62 3.23 -2.80
N PHE A 21 -4.52 3.39 -1.83
CA PHE A 21 -5.71 4.23 -1.99
C PHE A 21 -6.02 4.93 -0.66
N GLY A 22 -6.83 5.96 -0.76
CA GLY A 22 -7.16 6.79 0.37
C GLY A 22 -6.89 8.25 0.06
N ARG A 23 -7.09 9.13 1.02
CA ARG A 23 -6.85 10.55 0.85
C ARG A 23 -5.36 10.86 0.98
N GLY A 24 -4.85 11.69 0.07
CA GLY A 24 -3.46 12.13 0.13
C GLY A 24 -2.47 10.98 0.17
N THR A 25 -2.74 9.94 -0.56
CA THR A 25 -2.19 8.60 -0.40
C THR A 25 -0.68 8.50 -0.30
N LEU A 26 0.05 9.38 -0.98
CA LEU A 26 1.51 9.36 -0.93
C LEU A 26 2.10 10.73 -0.59
N ALA A 27 1.28 11.66 -0.10
CA ALA A 27 1.79 12.93 0.40
C ALA A 27 2.69 12.67 1.62
N ASP A 28 3.67 13.53 1.83
CA ASP A 28 4.62 13.37 2.94
C ASP A 28 3.93 13.22 4.29
N GLU A 29 2.91 14.03 4.54
CA GLU A 29 2.16 13.97 5.79
C GLU A 29 1.50 12.60 5.97
N ASN A 30 0.87 12.10 4.90
CA ASN A 30 0.21 10.80 4.95
C ASN A 30 1.21 9.67 5.19
N LEU A 31 2.35 9.70 4.50
CA LEU A 31 3.38 8.68 4.68
C LEU A 31 3.99 8.75 6.08
N ARG A 32 4.19 9.95 6.62
CA ARG A 32 4.74 10.11 7.97
C ARG A 32 3.80 9.51 9.01
N GLN A 33 2.50 9.80 8.90
CA GLN A 33 1.50 9.24 9.82
C GLN A 33 1.44 7.71 9.69
N SER A 34 1.49 7.20 8.48
CA SER A 34 1.49 5.75 8.24
C SER A 34 2.70 5.08 8.87
N CYS A 35 3.87 5.72 8.77
CA CYS A 35 5.09 5.20 9.38
C CYS A 35 4.98 5.18 10.91
N GLU A 36 4.36 6.18 11.51
CA GLU A 36 4.14 6.20 12.96
C GLU A 36 3.25 5.05 13.41
N VAL A 37 2.16 4.82 12.67
CA VAL A 37 1.26 3.71 12.99
C VAL A 37 1.98 2.36 12.82
N SER A 38 2.72 2.22 11.73
CA SER A 38 3.47 0.98 11.46
C SER A 38 4.53 0.73 12.52
N LEU A 39 5.22 1.77 12.95
CA LEU A 39 6.25 1.64 13.98
C LEU A 39 5.62 1.19 15.29
N ALA A 40 4.50 1.79 15.68
CA ALA A 40 3.80 1.42 16.91
C ALA A 40 3.27 -0.01 16.85
N ARG A 41 2.84 -0.44 15.68
CA ARG A 41 2.21 -1.76 15.51
C ARG A 41 3.22 -2.88 15.30
N TRP A 42 4.19 -2.64 14.41
CA TRP A 42 5.08 -3.70 13.94
C TRP A 42 6.53 -3.52 14.36
N GLY A 43 6.90 -2.34 14.85
CA GLY A 43 8.29 -2.03 15.17
C GLY A 43 9.13 -1.65 13.96
N LEU A 44 8.49 -1.28 12.85
CA LEU A 44 9.21 -0.83 11.66
C LEU A 44 8.42 0.27 10.95
N HIS A 45 9.14 1.10 10.20
CA HIS A 45 8.52 2.17 9.42
C HIS A 45 7.99 1.62 8.11
N GLY A 46 6.75 1.98 7.77
CA GLY A 46 6.17 1.53 6.53
C GLY A 46 4.78 2.06 6.30
N PHE A 47 4.19 1.66 5.19
CA PHE A 47 2.82 2.05 4.88
C PHE A 47 2.09 0.90 4.17
N SER A 48 0.76 0.92 4.29
CA SER A 48 -0.08 -0.15 3.77
C SER A 48 -0.30 -0.04 2.27
N VAL A 49 -0.22 -1.17 1.60
CA VAL A 49 -0.68 -1.33 0.22
C VAL A 49 -1.44 -2.64 0.13
N PHE A 50 -2.08 -2.88 -0.99
CA PHE A 50 -2.85 -4.10 -1.19
C PHE A 50 -2.46 -4.75 -2.51
N ASP A 51 -2.32 -6.07 -2.48
CA ASP A 51 -2.09 -6.86 -3.69
C ASP A 51 -3.30 -6.71 -4.62
N LEU A 52 -3.04 -6.41 -5.88
CA LEU A 52 -4.08 -6.32 -6.91
C LEU A 52 -4.09 -7.64 -7.68
N PRO A 53 -4.91 -8.61 -7.26
CA PRO A 53 -4.84 -9.96 -7.83
C PRO A 53 -5.26 -9.93 -9.30
N SER A 54 -4.34 -10.33 -10.18
CA SER A 54 -4.56 -10.40 -11.63
C SER A 54 -5.06 -9.10 -12.25
N GLY A 55 -4.76 -7.96 -11.63
CA GLY A 55 -5.24 -6.66 -12.09
C GLY A 55 -6.72 -6.43 -11.88
N ASP A 56 -7.37 -7.25 -11.07
CA ASP A 56 -8.84 -7.25 -10.93
C ASP A 56 -9.29 -6.42 -9.73
N TYR A 57 -9.72 -5.20 -10.00
CA TYR A 57 -10.22 -4.29 -8.96
C TYR A 57 -11.53 -4.77 -8.32
N ARG A 58 -12.37 -5.48 -9.06
CA ARG A 58 -13.60 -6.03 -8.48
C ARG A 58 -13.30 -7.06 -7.42
N ARG A 59 -12.31 -7.89 -7.69
CA ARG A 59 -11.88 -8.89 -6.73
C ARG A 59 -11.29 -8.22 -5.50
N LEU A 60 -10.46 -7.20 -5.69
CA LEU A 60 -9.90 -6.45 -4.58
C LEU A 60 -11.01 -5.79 -3.74
N ALA A 61 -12.02 -5.22 -4.38
CA ALA A 61 -13.13 -4.59 -3.66
C ALA A 61 -13.92 -5.58 -2.80
N ARG A 62 -14.01 -6.83 -3.23
CA ARG A 62 -14.65 -7.87 -2.41
C ARG A 62 -13.85 -8.18 -1.16
N LEU A 63 -12.52 -8.11 -1.25
CA LEU A 63 -11.64 -8.37 -0.12
C LEU A 63 -11.48 -7.14 0.77
N VAL A 64 -11.54 -5.96 0.19
CA VAL A 64 -11.37 -4.69 0.88
C VAL A 64 -12.50 -3.75 0.45
N PRO A 65 -13.69 -3.88 1.07
CA PRO A 65 -14.89 -3.12 0.63
C PRO A 65 -14.71 -1.61 0.62
N LEU A 66 -13.87 -1.06 1.50
CA LEU A 66 -13.61 0.38 1.56
C LEU A 66 -13.10 0.93 0.22
N LEU A 67 -12.55 0.09 -0.65
CA LEU A 67 -12.02 0.51 -1.93
C LEU A 67 -13.06 1.25 -2.78
N VAL A 68 -14.34 0.84 -2.73
CA VAL A 68 -15.37 1.47 -3.55
C VAL A 68 -15.63 2.93 -3.17
N ASP A 69 -15.20 3.35 -2.00
CA ASP A 69 -15.38 4.72 -1.52
C ASP A 69 -14.20 5.63 -1.89
N ARG A 70 -13.22 5.11 -2.58
CA ARG A 70 -12.00 5.84 -2.93
C ARG A 70 -11.94 6.10 -4.42
N ARG A 71 -11.91 7.36 -4.80
CA ARG A 71 -11.89 7.73 -6.22
C ARG A 71 -10.55 7.42 -6.90
N TRP A 72 -9.46 7.65 -6.18
CA TRP A 72 -8.13 7.58 -6.78
C TRP A 72 -7.31 6.45 -6.19
N VAL A 73 -6.57 5.78 -7.07
CA VAL A 73 -5.64 4.72 -6.69
C VAL A 73 -4.29 4.98 -7.35
N LEU A 74 -3.23 4.47 -6.72
CA LEU A 74 -1.88 4.52 -7.25
C LEU A 74 -1.33 3.09 -7.24
N GLU A 75 -0.67 2.71 -8.32
CA GLU A 75 -0.16 1.35 -8.50
C GLU A 75 1.35 1.35 -8.58
N ALA A 76 1.96 0.29 -8.08
CA ALA A 76 3.40 0.07 -8.21
C ALA A 76 3.67 -1.41 -8.45
N ALA A 77 4.72 -1.69 -9.22
CA ALA A 77 5.20 -3.05 -9.38
C ALA A 77 6.05 -3.41 -8.16
N GLY A 78 5.79 -4.59 -7.57
CA GLY A 78 6.57 -5.06 -6.44
C GLY A 78 8.05 -5.17 -6.77
N SER A 79 8.38 -5.60 -8.00
CA SER A 79 9.77 -5.70 -8.43
C SER A 79 10.50 -4.36 -8.42
N ASP A 80 9.82 -3.26 -8.76
CA ASP A 80 10.43 -1.94 -8.74
C ASP A 80 10.73 -1.48 -7.31
N LEU A 81 9.81 -1.74 -6.40
CA LEU A 81 10.00 -1.41 -4.99
C LEU A 81 11.17 -2.19 -4.40
N LEU A 82 11.18 -3.51 -4.61
CA LEU A 82 12.26 -4.36 -4.13
C LEU A 82 13.61 -3.98 -4.72
N GLY A 83 13.62 -3.65 -6.02
CA GLY A 83 14.85 -3.27 -6.71
C GLY A 83 15.48 -1.99 -6.18
N ASP A 84 14.70 -1.13 -5.56
CA ASP A 84 15.18 0.11 -4.93
C ASP A 84 15.33 -0.01 -3.42
N GLY A 85 15.27 -1.22 -2.89
CA GLY A 85 15.54 -1.47 -1.48
C GLY A 85 14.36 -1.25 -0.55
N PHE A 86 13.13 -1.29 -1.08
CA PHE A 86 11.91 -1.21 -0.25
C PHE A 86 11.30 -2.58 -0.11
N PRO A 87 11.50 -3.28 1.02
CA PRO A 87 10.89 -4.57 1.22
C PRO A 87 9.37 -4.50 1.23
N LEU A 88 8.74 -5.58 0.79
CA LEU A 88 7.30 -5.78 0.88
C LEU A 88 7.05 -6.96 1.81
N LEU A 89 6.32 -6.72 2.88
CA LEU A 89 6.02 -7.77 3.86
C LEU A 89 4.52 -8.10 3.87
N PRO A 90 4.16 -9.40 3.80
CA PRO A 90 2.76 -9.81 3.82
C PRO A 90 2.19 -9.76 5.23
N THR A 91 1.88 -8.55 5.67
CA THR A 91 1.35 -8.29 7.01
C THR A 91 -0.17 -8.42 7.03
N ARG A 92 -0.72 -8.66 8.23
CA ARG A 92 -2.15 -8.79 8.44
C ARG A 92 -2.73 -9.91 7.57
N GLU A 93 -3.96 -9.72 7.09
CA GLU A 93 -4.62 -10.71 6.24
C GLU A 93 -4.47 -10.35 4.78
N HIS A 94 -4.51 -11.37 3.91
CA HIS A 94 -4.57 -11.15 2.47
C HIS A 94 -5.72 -10.16 2.16
N PRO A 95 -5.54 -9.16 1.33
CA PRO A 95 -4.38 -8.90 0.45
C PRO A 95 -3.44 -7.79 0.95
N HIS A 96 -3.37 -7.58 2.24
CA HIS A 96 -2.60 -6.48 2.84
C HIS A 96 -1.09 -6.77 2.82
N TRP A 97 -0.32 -5.74 2.44
CA TRP A 97 1.14 -5.74 2.51
C TRP A 97 1.63 -4.45 3.11
N THR A 98 2.82 -4.48 3.69
CA THR A 98 3.50 -3.27 4.16
C THR A 98 4.72 -3.02 3.31
N VAL A 99 4.83 -1.82 2.75
CA VAL A 99 6.06 -1.32 2.13
C VAL A 99 6.93 -0.79 3.24
N VAL A 100 8.15 -1.31 3.37
CA VAL A 100 9.04 -0.95 4.48
C VAL A 100 10.01 0.13 4.03
N LEU A 101 10.16 1.16 4.90
CA LEU A 101 11.12 2.24 4.71
C LEU A 101 12.18 2.14 5.80
N ALA A 102 13.44 2.37 5.45
CA ALA A 102 14.51 2.38 6.44
C ALA A 102 14.31 3.51 7.45
N GLU A 103 13.86 4.68 6.97
CA GLU A 103 13.64 5.86 7.81
C GLU A 103 12.44 6.66 7.28
N PRO A 104 11.68 7.34 8.16
CA PRO A 104 10.53 8.13 7.74
C PRO A 104 10.96 9.55 7.36
N THR A 105 11.81 9.67 6.34
CA THR A 105 12.36 10.95 5.91
C THR A 105 11.78 11.40 4.58
N THR A 106 11.82 12.71 4.34
CA THR A 106 11.38 13.30 3.08
C THR A 106 12.11 12.67 1.89
N ALA A 107 13.40 12.38 2.04
CA ALA A 107 14.18 11.73 0.97
C ALA A 107 13.67 10.33 0.66
N GLN A 108 13.36 9.54 1.70
CA GLN A 108 12.80 8.20 1.53
C GLN A 108 11.41 8.27 0.90
N PHE A 109 10.58 9.20 1.32
CA PHE A 109 9.24 9.38 0.76
C PHE A 109 9.30 9.73 -0.72
N ALA A 110 10.18 10.64 -1.11
CA ALA A 110 10.34 11.02 -2.50
C ALA A 110 10.81 9.82 -3.35
N ARG A 111 11.72 9.03 -2.80
CA ARG A 111 12.26 7.88 -3.52
C ARG A 111 11.21 6.77 -3.73
N VAL A 112 10.46 6.43 -2.68
CA VAL A 112 9.44 5.38 -2.81
C VAL A 112 8.30 5.82 -3.73
N ARG A 113 7.93 7.11 -3.65
CA ARG A 113 6.84 7.67 -4.45
C ARG A 113 7.09 7.55 -5.95
N ARG A 114 8.35 7.58 -6.38
CA ARG A 114 8.70 7.46 -7.80
C ARG A 114 8.29 6.15 -8.42
N HIS A 115 8.08 5.12 -7.62
CA HIS A 115 7.71 3.80 -8.12
C HIS A 115 6.21 3.63 -8.32
N PHE A 116 5.43 4.60 -7.84
CA PHE A 116 3.98 4.56 -7.96
C PHE A 116 3.53 5.35 -9.19
N SER A 117 2.45 4.90 -9.79
CA SER A 117 1.83 5.58 -10.91
C SER A 117 1.27 6.94 -10.47
N GLU A 118 0.98 7.80 -11.45
CA GLU A 118 0.11 8.93 -11.20
C GLU A 118 -1.24 8.43 -10.70
N PRO A 119 -1.99 9.27 -9.95
CA PRO A 119 -3.33 8.87 -9.52
C PRO A 119 -4.19 8.47 -10.72
N LYS A 120 -4.82 7.31 -10.60
CA LYS A 120 -5.75 6.79 -11.59
C LYS A 120 -7.13 6.75 -10.98
N GLU A 121 -8.15 6.95 -11.79
CA GLU A 121 -9.49 6.76 -11.28
C GLU A 121 -9.74 5.28 -11.02
N ASN A 122 -10.24 4.99 -9.82
CA ASN A 122 -10.53 3.63 -9.41
C ASN A 122 -11.71 3.08 -10.24
N PRO A 123 -11.52 1.97 -10.98
CA PRO A 123 -12.59 1.43 -11.84
C PRO A 123 -13.84 1.00 -11.08
N VAL A 124 -13.73 0.74 -9.79
CA VAL A 124 -14.89 0.30 -8.97
C VAL A 124 -15.39 1.39 -8.04
N TRP A 125 -14.94 2.64 -8.24
CA TRP A 125 -15.40 3.75 -7.42
C TRP A 125 -16.91 3.96 -7.59
N ALA A 126 -17.62 3.98 -6.45
CA ALA A 126 -19.07 4.12 -6.45
C ALA A 126 -19.56 5.50 -6.85
N GLY A 127 -18.67 6.50 -6.81
CA GLY A 127 -19.00 7.86 -7.19
C GLY A 127 -19.66 8.66 -6.08
N THR A 128 -19.69 9.98 -6.28
CA THR A 128 -20.33 10.89 -5.32
C THR A 128 -21.83 10.80 -5.36
N GLY A 129 -22.38 10.28 -6.47
CA GLY A 129 -23.81 10.09 -6.62
C GLY A 129 -24.32 8.83 -5.98
N ARG A 130 -23.54 8.20 -5.14
CA ARG A 130 -23.92 6.99 -4.45
C ARG A 130 -25.25 7.18 -3.71
N ARG A 131 -26.10 6.25 -3.85
CA ARG A 131 -27.39 6.25 -3.19
C ARG A 131 -27.41 5.34 -2.00
#